data_799a70c410b3a288590ef78f821aeefa
#
_entry.id   799a70c410b3a288590ef78f821aeefa
#
_cell.length_a   1.000
_cell.length_b   1.000
_cell.length_c   1.000
_cell.angle_alpha   90.00
_cell.angle_beta   90.00
_cell.angle_gamma   90.00
#
_symmetry.space_group_name_H-M   'P 1'
#
loop_
_entity.id
_entity.type
_entity.pdbx_description
1 polymer ?
#
loop_
_entity_poly.entity_id
_entity_poly.type
_entity_poly.pdbx_seq_one_letter_code
_entity_poly.pdbx_strand_id
1 'polypeptide(L)'
;MRIGVAGLWHETNTFAMEQNDSMETVHIQGGDVLLPQGYVRNFMGGFVEGANHPEVELVPTLGISFSHGGLIHAKVYERCRSMIIDALREAGPLDGVYFAFHGAMVAEAPYLDAEGKLVQEARRILGHIPMVGTYDFHAIMSDYEVESLVPFPNNTNPHIDGYERGLEAAKCLLQMLDGTIQPVTHRVFVPVIGPNIGQSTWSHIPVEERGLLLHQLNLKREALEETPRVINITILGGYGYGDSPDAGMSVVATTDGDAKLAKQLANELARDLWTQRGELQKVRPIYPIDEGVRMAMKRKETPVLLVDLGDDPGSACPADSPVILESLIRNQASDCALTIRDAEVVKAGITAGVGATITMDVGGKIDQRFYQPLQVTGVVKSIDDGKYVICGPTHGGWGRKVVRDTFRETNVGPRIVLRIGNKIDVIFSQRRTGKDRDFFKSAGI
;
A
#
# COMPACT_ATOMS: atom_id res chain seq x y z
N MET A 1 -7.90 11.31 -29.17
CA MET A 1 -7.58 9.99 -28.56
C MET A 1 -8.43 9.81 -27.31
N ARG A 2 -9.18 8.72 -27.20
CA ARG A 2 -10.03 8.40 -26.05
C ARG A 2 -9.35 7.34 -25.19
N ILE A 3 -9.00 7.70 -23.96
CA ILE A 3 -8.26 6.83 -23.05
C ILE A 3 -9.17 6.45 -21.89
N GLY A 4 -9.50 5.15 -21.77
CA GLY A 4 -10.24 4.60 -20.65
C GLY A 4 -9.40 4.63 -19.38
N VAL A 5 -10.00 5.02 -18.25
CA VAL A 5 -9.35 5.02 -16.94
C VAL A 5 -10.12 4.09 -16.03
N ALA A 6 -9.43 3.06 -15.49
CA ALA A 6 -10.00 2.09 -14.56
C ALA A 6 -9.06 1.84 -13.37
N GLY A 7 -9.58 1.25 -12.32
CA GLY A 7 -8.76 0.90 -11.16
C GLY A 7 -9.32 -0.28 -10.37
N LEU A 8 -8.41 -1.08 -9.82
CA LEU A 8 -8.73 -2.13 -8.87
C LEU A 8 -7.63 -2.16 -7.81
N TRP A 9 -7.96 -1.75 -6.58
CA TRP A 9 -6.95 -1.47 -5.56
C TRP A 9 -7.17 -2.29 -4.31
N HIS A 10 -6.28 -3.23 -4.04
CA HIS A 10 -6.25 -3.99 -2.80
C HIS A 10 -4.89 -4.66 -2.58
N GLU A 11 -4.40 -4.61 -1.37
CA GLU A 11 -3.29 -5.41 -0.88
C GLU A 11 -3.85 -6.51 0.02
N THR A 12 -3.76 -7.76 -0.40
CA THR A 12 -4.42 -8.87 0.26
C THR A 12 -3.49 -9.58 1.23
N ASN A 13 -3.74 -9.42 2.53
CA ASN A 13 -3.19 -10.32 3.53
C ASN A 13 -4.06 -11.59 3.62
N THR A 14 -3.64 -12.65 2.94
CA THR A 14 -4.40 -13.92 2.87
C THR A 14 -4.53 -14.62 4.23
N PHE A 15 -3.75 -14.22 5.21
CA PHE A 15 -3.78 -14.75 6.59
C PHE A 15 -4.70 -13.97 7.51
N ALA A 16 -5.21 -12.79 7.08
CA ALA A 16 -6.10 -11.96 7.89
C ALA A 16 -7.47 -12.59 8.06
N MET A 17 -8.05 -12.45 9.27
CA MET A 17 -9.37 -13.00 9.60
C MET A 17 -10.53 -12.20 8.97
N GLU A 18 -10.37 -10.90 8.79
CA GLU A 18 -11.38 -10.05 8.16
C GLU A 18 -11.28 -10.15 6.65
N GLN A 19 -12.18 -10.93 6.06
CA GLN A 19 -12.24 -11.18 4.63
C GLN A 19 -13.26 -10.28 3.93
N ASN A 20 -13.16 -10.17 2.61
CA ASN A 20 -14.10 -9.44 1.77
C ASN A 20 -15.09 -10.46 1.16
N ASP A 21 -16.10 -10.81 1.92
CA ASP A 21 -17.06 -11.89 1.63
C ASP A 21 -18.39 -11.40 1.01
N SER A 22 -18.61 -10.09 0.98
CA SER A 22 -19.83 -9.47 0.46
C SER A 22 -19.55 -8.16 -0.26
N MET A 23 -20.50 -7.70 -1.08
CA MET A 23 -20.42 -6.40 -1.76
C MET A 23 -20.48 -5.19 -0.79
N GLU A 24 -20.86 -5.39 0.47
CA GLU A 24 -20.84 -4.33 1.49
C GLU A 24 -19.42 -3.89 1.85
N THR A 25 -18.43 -4.76 1.63
CA THR A 25 -17.01 -4.44 1.84
C THR A 25 -16.38 -3.73 0.65
N VAL A 26 -17.11 -3.55 -0.45
CA VAL A 26 -16.61 -3.00 -1.72
C VAL A 26 -16.91 -1.52 -1.82
N HIS A 27 -15.88 -0.73 -2.12
CA HIS A 27 -16.01 0.69 -2.43
C HIS A 27 -15.88 0.90 -3.93
N ILE A 28 -16.90 1.52 -4.52
CA ILE A 28 -17.00 1.75 -5.95
C ILE A 28 -16.97 3.24 -6.22
N GLN A 29 -16.09 3.66 -7.13
CA GLN A 29 -16.00 5.03 -7.63
C GLN A 29 -16.10 4.99 -9.16
N GLY A 30 -16.91 5.84 -9.73
CA GLY A 30 -17.09 5.92 -11.18
C GLY A 30 -17.28 7.35 -11.66
N GLY A 31 -17.24 7.54 -12.98
CA GLY A 31 -17.34 8.84 -13.59
C GLY A 31 -16.25 9.80 -13.08
N ASP A 32 -16.55 11.09 -13.05
CA ASP A 32 -15.58 12.14 -12.67
C ASP A 32 -15.00 11.99 -11.26
N VAL A 33 -15.64 11.19 -10.38
CA VAL A 33 -15.13 10.93 -9.02
C VAL A 33 -13.87 10.07 -9.05
N LEU A 34 -13.66 9.26 -10.10
CA LEU A 34 -12.45 8.44 -10.25
C LEU A 34 -11.22 9.31 -10.53
N LEU A 35 -11.39 10.43 -11.21
CA LEU A 35 -10.30 11.33 -11.55
C LEU A 35 -10.09 12.35 -10.41
N PRO A 36 -8.84 12.61 -10.00
CA PRO A 36 -8.57 13.57 -8.95
C PRO A 36 -8.98 14.99 -9.40
N GLN A 37 -9.62 15.70 -8.48
CA GLN A 37 -9.93 17.13 -8.66
C GLN A 37 -8.71 17.93 -8.16
N GLY A 38 -8.03 18.60 -9.10
CA GLY A 38 -6.83 19.39 -8.81
C GLY A 38 -5.53 18.56 -8.76
N TYR A 39 -4.48 19.16 -8.24
CA TYR A 39 -3.15 18.57 -8.20
C TYR A 39 -3.03 17.56 -7.06
N VAL A 40 -2.92 16.28 -7.38
CA VAL A 40 -2.76 15.18 -6.41
C VAL A 40 -1.51 14.37 -6.75
N ARG A 41 -0.58 14.27 -5.80
CA ARG A 41 0.67 13.52 -5.98
C ARG A 41 0.51 12.03 -5.68
N ASN A 42 -0.18 11.33 -6.56
CA ASN A 42 -0.27 9.88 -6.58
C ASN A 42 -0.23 9.39 -8.06
N PHE A 43 -0.32 8.12 -8.28
CA PHE A 43 -0.33 7.52 -9.62
C PHE A 43 -1.37 8.16 -10.55
N MET A 44 -2.62 8.25 -10.08
CA MET A 44 -3.72 8.80 -10.86
C MET A 44 -3.49 10.28 -11.20
N GLY A 45 -3.03 11.08 -10.22
CA GLY A 45 -2.72 12.50 -10.44
C GLY A 45 -1.59 12.69 -11.44
N GLY A 46 -0.54 11.88 -11.37
CA GLY A 46 0.56 11.89 -12.35
C GLY A 46 0.08 11.49 -13.74
N PHE A 47 -0.75 10.44 -13.84
CA PHE A 47 -1.30 10.01 -15.12
C PHE A 47 -2.21 11.08 -15.75
N VAL A 48 -3.13 11.66 -14.99
CA VAL A 48 -4.04 12.73 -15.46
C VAL A 48 -3.26 13.95 -15.94
N GLU A 49 -2.22 14.36 -15.21
CA GLU A 49 -1.37 15.47 -15.62
C GLU A 49 -0.55 15.13 -16.87
N GLY A 50 0.06 13.95 -16.93
CA GLY A 50 0.85 13.51 -18.09
C GLY A 50 0.02 13.29 -19.35
N ALA A 51 -1.26 12.97 -19.20
CA ALA A 51 -2.22 12.81 -20.29
C ALA A 51 -2.97 14.11 -20.67
N ASN A 52 -2.68 15.22 -20.01
CA ASN A 52 -3.34 16.51 -20.25
C ASN A 52 -2.87 17.13 -21.59
N HIS A 53 -3.53 16.73 -22.67
CA HIS A 53 -3.26 17.20 -24.02
C HIS A 53 -4.58 17.50 -24.74
N PRO A 54 -4.66 18.55 -25.58
CA PRO A 54 -5.93 18.96 -26.28
C PRO A 54 -6.59 17.84 -27.10
N GLU A 55 -5.82 16.87 -27.58
CA GLU A 55 -6.31 15.74 -28.37
C GLU A 55 -6.68 14.51 -27.54
N VAL A 56 -6.56 14.59 -26.22
CA VAL A 56 -6.83 13.48 -25.30
C VAL A 56 -8.10 13.73 -24.52
N GLU A 57 -9.02 12.79 -24.60
CA GLU A 57 -10.19 12.66 -23.75
C GLU A 57 -9.96 11.51 -22.77
N LEU A 58 -9.86 11.82 -21.47
CA LEU A 58 -9.90 10.79 -20.44
C LEU A 58 -11.34 10.36 -20.20
N VAL A 59 -11.59 9.06 -20.32
CA VAL A 59 -12.90 8.45 -20.14
C VAL A 59 -12.87 7.67 -18.81
N PRO A 60 -13.26 8.29 -17.68
CA PRO A 60 -13.29 7.61 -16.39
C PRO A 60 -14.39 6.54 -16.42
N THR A 61 -14.01 5.32 -16.12
CA THR A 61 -14.92 4.17 -16.08
C THR A 61 -15.26 3.77 -14.66
N LEU A 62 -14.48 2.88 -14.04
CA LEU A 62 -14.75 2.36 -12.71
C LEU A 62 -13.47 2.11 -11.92
N GLY A 63 -13.45 2.57 -10.66
CA GLY A 63 -12.45 2.24 -9.65
C GLY A 63 -13.08 1.44 -8.52
N ILE A 64 -12.42 0.37 -8.08
CA ILE A 64 -12.88 -0.49 -6.99
C ILE A 64 -11.77 -0.65 -5.96
N SER A 65 -12.15 -0.57 -4.68
CA SER A 65 -11.31 -0.88 -3.53
C SER A 65 -12.12 -1.59 -2.44
N PHE A 66 -11.45 -2.07 -1.38
CA PHE A 66 -12.07 -2.91 -0.36
C PHE A 66 -11.80 -2.39 1.05
N SER A 67 -12.74 -2.68 1.98
CA SER A 67 -12.67 -2.24 3.37
C SER A 67 -11.73 -3.06 4.23
N HIS A 68 -11.72 -4.38 4.02
CA HIS A 68 -10.95 -5.32 4.81
C HIS A 68 -9.64 -5.66 4.12
N GLY A 69 -8.58 -5.96 4.89
CA GLY A 69 -7.27 -6.30 4.35
C GLY A 69 -7.12 -7.77 3.93
N GLY A 70 -8.12 -8.61 4.22
CA GLY A 70 -8.05 -10.05 3.98
C GLY A 70 -8.50 -10.49 2.60
N LEU A 71 -8.56 -11.82 2.44
CA LEU A 71 -8.90 -12.50 1.19
C LEU A 71 -10.22 -11.98 0.61
N ILE A 72 -10.29 -11.89 -0.70
CA ILE A 72 -11.50 -11.55 -1.43
C ILE A 72 -12.18 -12.84 -1.88
N HIS A 73 -13.46 -13.05 -1.51
CA HIS A 73 -14.20 -14.22 -1.96
C HIS A 73 -14.41 -14.21 -3.47
N ALA A 74 -14.36 -15.39 -4.09
CA ALA A 74 -14.44 -15.54 -5.55
C ALA A 74 -15.65 -14.83 -6.17
N LYS A 75 -16.83 -14.95 -5.55
CA LYS A 75 -18.06 -14.31 -6.05
C LYS A 75 -18.01 -12.79 -5.98
N VAL A 76 -17.38 -12.24 -4.95
CA VAL A 76 -17.18 -10.78 -4.81
C VAL A 76 -16.23 -10.28 -5.89
N TYR A 77 -15.11 -10.97 -6.06
CA TYR A 77 -14.15 -10.65 -7.12
C TYR A 77 -14.78 -10.74 -8.51
N GLU A 78 -15.49 -11.83 -8.83
CA GLU A 78 -16.18 -12.00 -10.12
C GLU A 78 -17.13 -10.84 -10.41
N ARG A 79 -17.90 -10.42 -9.41
CA ARG A 79 -18.79 -9.26 -9.54
C ARG A 79 -18.03 -7.98 -9.81
N CYS A 80 -16.98 -7.70 -9.05
CA CYS A 80 -16.14 -6.50 -9.24
C CYS A 80 -15.47 -6.50 -10.61
N ARG A 81 -14.88 -7.62 -11.01
CA ARG A 81 -14.26 -7.79 -12.32
C ARG A 81 -15.26 -7.55 -13.45
N SER A 82 -16.45 -8.18 -13.39
CA SER A 82 -17.49 -7.97 -14.39
C SER A 82 -17.91 -6.51 -14.49
N MET A 83 -18.06 -5.80 -13.36
CA MET A 83 -18.42 -4.39 -13.36
C MET A 83 -17.38 -3.52 -14.06
N ILE A 84 -16.08 -3.77 -13.84
CA ILE A 84 -15.01 -3.03 -14.54
C ILE A 84 -15.02 -3.34 -16.03
N ILE A 85 -15.18 -4.60 -16.40
CA ILE A 85 -15.24 -5.03 -17.82
C ILE A 85 -16.44 -4.42 -18.53
N ASP A 86 -17.61 -4.42 -17.89
CA ASP A 86 -18.82 -3.82 -18.47
C ASP A 86 -18.69 -2.31 -18.61
N ALA A 87 -18.11 -1.61 -17.61
CA ALA A 87 -17.84 -0.18 -17.70
C ALA A 87 -16.87 0.17 -18.85
N LEU A 88 -15.84 -0.67 -19.09
CA LEU A 88 -14.94 -0.50 -20.23
C LEU A 88 -15.65 -0.71 -21.58
N ARG A 89 -16.62 -1.64 -21.68
CA ARG A 89 -17.44 -1.83 -22.88
C ARG A 89 -18.39 -0.65 -23.12
N GLU A 90 -19.05 -0.20 -22.05
CA GLU A 90 -20.02 0.92 -22.10
C GLU A 90 -19.35 2.26 -22.44
N ALA A 91 -18.06 2.41 -22.14
CA ALA A 91 -17.28 3.59 -22.53
C ALA A 91 -17.21 3.79 -24.07
N GLY A 92 -17.56 2.75 -24.85
CA GLY A 92 -17.52 2.77 -26.32
C GLY A 92 -16.10 2.60 -26.86
N PRO A 93 -15.83 3.02 -28.09
CA PRO A 93 -14.51 2.88 -28.69
C PRO A 93 -13.45 3.64 -27.88
N LEU A 94 -12.42 2.94 -27.46
CA LEU A 94 -11.25 3.48 -26.76
C LEU A 94 -10.00 3.29 -27.64
N ASP A 95 -9.11 4.27 -27.62
CA ASP A 95 -7.82 4.19 -28.31
C ASP A 95 -6.75 3.54 -27.39
N GLY A 96 -6.88 3.72 -26.06
CA GLY A 96 -6.00 3.11 -25.06
C GLY A 96 -6.66 3.02 -23.70
N VAL A 97 -6.01 2.30 -22.75
CA VAL A 97 -6.50 2.17 -21.37
C VAL A 97 -5.37 2.33 -20.37
N TYR A 98 -5.66 3.04 -19.30
CA TYR A 98 -4.84 3.09 -18.08
C TYR A 98 -5.54 2.40 -16.93
N PHE A 99 -4.79 1.55 -16.24
CA PHE A 99 -5.22 0.90 -15.01
C PHE A 99 -4.41 1.39 -13.80
N ALA A 100 -5.10 1.72 -12.72
CA ALA A 100 -4.48 1.93 -11.40
C ALA A 100 -4.68 0.68 -10.54
N PHE A 101 -3.60 -0.05 -10.28
CA PHE A 101 -3.58 -1.28 -9.49
C PHE A 101 -2.73 -1.12 -8.22
N HIS A 102 -3.00 -1.95 -7.22
CA HIS A 102 -2.01 -2.22 -6.19
C HIS A 102 -1.00 -3.26 -6.70
N GLY A 103 -1.45 -4.35 -7.26
CA GLY A 103 -0.60 -5.43 -7.77
C GLY A 103 -0.39 -6.58 -6.79
N ALA A 104 -0.97 -6.52 -5.59
CA ALA A 104 -0.88 -7.59 -4.59
C ALA A 104 -2.26 -8.12 -4.19
N MET A 105 -3.20 -8.13 -5.15
CA MET A 105 -4.55 -8.62 -4.91
C MET A 105 -4.62 -10.12 -5.09
N VAL A 106 -5.08 -10.80 -4.03
CA VAL A 106 -5.36 -12.24 -4.04
C VAL A 106 -6.84 -12.45 -3.72
N ALA A 107 -7.53 -13.16 -4.58
CA ALA A 107 -8.89 -13.63 -4.33
C ALA A 107 -8.91 -15.16 -4.19
N GLU A 108 -10.02 -15.72 -3.72
CA GLU A 108 -10.20 -17.18 -3.68
C GLU A 108 -9.97 -17.84 -5.04
N ALA A 109 -9.51 -19.07 -5.02
CA ALA A 109 -9.36 -19.86 -6.25
C ALA A 109 -10.65 -19.86 -7.08
N PRO A 110 -10.57 -19.72 -8.42
CA PRO A 110 -9.37 -19.77 -9.24
C PRO A 110 -8.69 -18.41 -9.50
N TYR A 111 -8.94 -17.39 -8.68
CA TYR A 111 -8.53 -15.99 -8.91
C TYR A 111 -7.36 -15.54 -8.01
N LEU A 112 -6.37 -16.45 -7.82
CA LEU A 112 -5.19 -16.16 -7.00
C LEU A 112 -4.32 -15.02 -7.58
N ASP A 113 -4.38 -14.80 -8.88
CA ASP A 113 -3.86 -13.65 -9.61
C ASP A 113 -5.06 -12.79 -10.08
N ALA A 114 -5.57 -11.94 -9.21
CA ALA A 114 -6.81 -11.22 -9.48
C ALA A 114 -6.61 -10.11 -10.53
N GLU A 115 -5.53 -9.35 -10.42
CA GLU A 115 -5.24 -8.27 -11.38
C GLU A 115 -4.87 -8.83 -12.75
N GLY A 116 -4.05 -9.88 -12.83
CA GLY A 116 -3.72 -10.54 -14.08
C GLY A 116 -4.95 -11.11 -14.80
N LYS A 117 -5.92 -11.69 -14.06
CA LYS A 117 -7.18 -12.14 -14.65
C LYS A 117 -8.05 -11.00 -15.19
N LEU A 118 -8.06 -9.85 -14.52
CA LEU A 118 -8.77 -8.69 -15.02
C LEU A 118 -8.14 -8.15 -16.31
N VAL A 119 -6.82 -7.95 -16.35
CA VAL A 119 -6.15 -7.40 -17.56
C VAL A 119 -6.19 -8.38 -18.72
N GLN A 120 -6.15 -9.71 -18.47
CA GLN A 120 -6.31 -10.73 -19.51
C GLN A 120 -7.71 -10.62 -20.15
N GLU A 121 -8.75 -10.44 -19.35
CA GLU A 121 -10.11 -10.27 -19.87
C GLU A 121 -10.28 -8.93 -20.57
N ALA A 122 -9.72 -7.83 -20.03
CA ALA A 122 -9.71 -6.53 -20.68
C ALA A 122 -9.03 -6.62 -22.06
N ARG A 123 -7.87 -7.27 -22.15
CA ARG A 123 -7.17 -7.52 -23.42
C ARG A 123 -8.05 -8.28 -24.42
N ARG A 124 -8.79 -9.29 -23.95
CA ARG A 124 -9.68 -10.08 -24.81
C ARG A 124 -10.84 -9.26 -25.41
N ILE A 125 -11.39 -8.29 -24.65
CA ILE A 125 -12.52 -7.48 -25.12
C ILE A 125 -12.09 -6.24 -25.91
N LEU A 126 -10.94 -5.66 -25.58
CA LEU A 126 -10.43 -4.42 -26.18
C LEU A 126 -9.50 -4.68 -27.38
N GLY A 127 -9.08 -5.92 -27.60
CA GLY A 127 -8.17 -6.27 -28.69
C GLY A 127 -6.74 -5.78 -28.43
N HIS A 128 -6.10 -5.21 -29.45
CA HIS A 128 -4.68 -4.82 -29.43
C HIS A 128 -4.42 -3.35 -29.09
N ILE A 129 -5.41 -2.62 -28.55
CA ILE A 129 -5.18 -1.23 -28.17
C ILE A 129 -4.12 -1.14 -27.07
N PRO A 130 -3.32 -0.05 -27.04
CA PRO A 130 -2.34 0.17 -25.98
C PRO A 130 -2.96 0.15 -24.57
N MET A 131 -2.31 -0.55 -23.65
CA MET A 131 -2.69 -0.57 -22.24
C MET A 131 -1.46 -0.34 -21.38
N VAL A 132 -1.59 0.50 -20.36
CA VAL A 132 -0.55 0.72 -19.33
C VAL A 132 -1.17 0.56 -17.94
N GLY A 133 -0.34 0.23 -16.95
CA GLY A 133 -0.80 0.12 -15.56
C GLY A 133 0.24 0.64 -14.57
N THR A 134 -0.22 1.32 -13.52
CA THR A 134 0.65 1.65 -12.37
C THR A 134 0.39 0.68 -11.23
N TYR A 135 1.45 0.37 -10.47
CA TYR A 135 1.45 -0.64 -9.42
C TYR A 135 2.24 -0.19 -8.21
N ASP A 136 1.88 -0.72 -7.05
CA ASP A 136 2.69 -0.57 -5.85
C ASP A 136 4.02 -1.34 -5.97
N PHE A 137 5.02 -0.96 -5.18
CA PHE A 137 6.30 -1.64 -5.09
C PHE A 137 6.16 -3.12 -4.64
N HIS A 138 5.14 -3.41 -3.83
CA HIS A 138 4.85 -4.74 -3.30
C HIS A 138 4.03 -5.63 -4.25
N ALA A 139 3.90 -5.26 -5.52
CA ALA A 139 3.16 -6.06 -6.49
C ALA A 139 3.70 -7.50 -6.58
N ILE A 140 2.77 -8.44 -6.63
CA ILE A 140 2.97 -9.86 -6.93
C ILE A 140 2.60 -10.04 -8.40
N MET A 141 3.44 -9.52 -9.28
CA MET A 141 3.12 -9.44 -10.71
C MET A 141 3.24 -10.80 -11.40
N SER A 142 2.27 -11.12 -12.24
CA SER A 142 2.24 -12.34 -13.04
C SER A 142 2.71 -12.10 -14.49
N ASP A 143 2.89 -13.19 -15.24
CA ASP A 143 3.19 -13.10 -16.66
C ASP A 143 2.00 -12.56 -17.47
N TYR A 144 0.73 -12.82 -17.02
CA TYR A 144 -0.46 -12.29 -17.68
C TYR A 144 -0.50 -10.76 -17.73
N GLU A 145 0.00 -10.11 -16.69
CA GLU A 145 0.03 -8.64 -16.63
C GLU A 145 1.04 -8.09 -17.62
N VAL A 146 2.28 -8.58 -17.62
CA VAL A 146 3.36 -8.09 -18.50
C VAL A 146 3.13 -8.43 -19.98
N GLU A 147 2.35 -9.47 -20.27
CA GLU A 147 1.92 -9.83 -21.63
C GLU A 147 0.75 -8.94 -22.11
N SER A 148 -0.03 -8.39 -21.18
CA SER A 148 -1.26 -7.66 -21.49
C SER A 148 -1.09 -6.16 -21.52
N LEU A 149 -0.22 -5.58 -20.70
CA LEU A 149 0.00 -4.14 -20.59
C LEU A 149 1.46 -3.80 -20.27
N VAL A 150 1.81 -2.50 -20.36
CA VAL A 150 3.11 -1.99 -19.91
C VAL A 150 3.00 -1.53 -18.46
N PRO A 151 3.71 -2.16 -17.51
CA PRO A 151 3.60 -1.81 -16.10
C PRO A 151 4.58 -0.70 -15.70
N PHE A 152 4.12 0.19 -14.82
CA PHE A 152 4.88 1.26 -14.17
C PHE A 152 4.74 1.19 -12.64
N PRO A 153 5.40 0.23 -11.99
CA PRO A 153 5.36 0.12 -10.54
C PRO A 153 6.18 1.22 -9.84
N ASN A 154 5.92 1.43 -8.53
CA ASN A 154 6.86 2.17 -7.70
C ASN A 154 8.26 1.54 -7.75
N ASN A 155 9.26 2.38 -7.84
CA ASN A 155 10.67 2.01 -7.70
C ASN A 155 11.19 2.23 -6.27
N THR A 156 10.38 2.88 -5.44
CA THR A 156 10.79 3.28 -4.09
C THR A 156 9.92 2.67 -3.00
N ASN A 157 10.57 2.28 -1.91
CA ASN A 157 9.95 1.92 -0.65
C ASN A 157 10.69 2.67 0.49
N PRO A 158 10.06 3.65 1.18
CA PRO A 158 8.66 4.11 1.04
C PRO A 158 8.29 4.65 -0.35
N HIS A 159 7.00 4.55 -0.72
CA HIS A 159 6.46 4.89 -2.04
C HIS A 159 6.40 6.41 -2.27
N ILE A 160 7.50 6.99 -2.73
CA ILE A 160 7.62 8.45 -2.92
C ILE A 160 7.52 8.89 -4.36
N ASP A 161 7.50 7.96 -5.30
CA ASP A 161 7.59 8.17 -6.74
C ASP A 161 6.28 7.86 -7.51
N GLY A 162 5.17 7.62 -6.79
CA GLY A 162 3.91 7.24 -7.44
C GLY A 162 3.41 8.25 -8.49
N TYR A 163 3.61 9.54 -8.23
CA TYR A 163 3.24 10.58 -9.19
C TYR A 163 4.11 10.52 -10.46
N GLU A 164 5.41 10.36 -10.31
CA GLU A 164 6.36 10.21 -11.39
C GLU A 164 6.06 8.96 -12.23
N ARG A 165 5.68 7.84 -11.57
CA ARG A 165 5.25 6.62 -12.28
C ARG A 165 3.97 6.87 -13.10
N GLY A 166 3.03 7.65 -12.59
CA GLY A 166 1.83 8.07 -13.34
C GLY A 166 2.17 8.89 -14.58
N LEU A 167 3.08 9.88 -14.45
CA LEU A 167 3.57 10.68 -15.58
C LEU A 167 4.22 9.81 -16.66
N GLU A 168 5.06 8.87 -16.26
CA GLU A 168 5.74 7.97 -17.20
C GLU A 168 4.76 7.02 -17.89
N ALA A 169 3.77 6.49 -17.18
CA ALA A 169 2.72 5.68 -17.76
C ALA A 169 1.93 6.44 -18.82
N ALA A 170 1.56 7.70 -18.54
CA ALA A 170 0.88 8.57 -19.50
C ALA A 170 1.74 8.83 -20.73
N LYS A 171 3.00 9.21 -20.53
CA LYS A 171 3.95 9.45 -21.63
C LYS A 171 4.10 8.21 -22.52
N CYS A 172 4.29 7.04 -21.91
CA CYS A 172 4.42 5.79 -22.64
C CYS A 172 3.15 5.50 -23.46
N LEU A 173 1.96 5.62 -22.85
CA LEU A 173 0.70 5.38 -23.55
C LEU A 173 0.51 6.30 -24.75
N LEU A 174 0.80 7.59 -24.60
CA LEU A 174 0.69 8.54 -25.71
C LEU A 174 1.67 8.21 -26.83
N GLN A 175 2.92 7.85 -26.51
CA GLN A 175 3.91 7.43 -27.49
C GLN A 175 3.56 6.10 -28.20
N MET A 176 2.86 5.19 -27.52
CA MET A 176 2.30 3.99 -28.14
C MET A 176 1.17 4.34 -29.11
N LEU A 177 0.31 5.29 -28.74
CA LEU A 177 -0.84 5.72 -29.53
C LEU A 177 -0.42 6.48 -30.82
N ASP A 178 0.65 7.26 -30.76
CA ASP A 178 1.21 7.96 -31.95
C ASP A 178 2.17 7.09 -32.75
N GLY A 179 2.46 5.86 -32.29
CA GLY A 179 3.33 4.91 -32.96
C GLY A 179 4.83 5.19 -32.82
N THR A 180 5.23 6.12 -31.95
CA THR A 180 6.65 6.49 -31.73
C THR A 180 7.44 5.36 -31.08
N ILE A 181 6.80 4.56 -30.21
CA ILE A 181 7.44 3.41 -29.53
C ILE A 181 6.60 2.14 -29.63
N GLN A 182 7.26 0.99 -29.52
CA GLN A 182 6.66 -0.33 -29.45
C GLN A 182 7.21 -1.09 -28.24
N PRO A 183 6.65 -0.86 -27.03
CA PRO A 183 7.19 -1.45 -25.82
C PRO A 183 7.17 -2.97 -25.84
N VAL A 184 8.29 -3.57 -25.37
CA VAL A 184 8.41 -4.99 -25.09
C VAL A 184 8.87 -5.15 -23.66
N THR A 185 8.07 -5.86 -22.86
CA THR A 185 8.34 -6.09 -21.45
C THR A 185 8.82 -7.52 -21.21
N HIS A 186 9.78 -7.67 -20.32
CA HIS A 186 10.24 -8.97 -19.83
C HIS A 186 10.28 -8.98 -18.31
N ARG A 187 9.65 -9.99 -17.71
CA ARG A 187 9.65 -10.25 -16.28
C ARG A 187 10.56 -11.42 -15.94
N VAL A 188 11.29 -11.31 -14.85
CA VAL A 188 12.00 -12.43 -14.23
C VAL A 188 11.49 -12.59 -12.80
N PHE A 189 10.83 -13.70 -12.54
CA PHE A 189 10.41 -14.08 -11.19
C PHE A 189 11.63 -14.51 -10.37
N VAL A 190 11.73 -13.98 -9.14
CA VAL A 190 12.76 -14.34 -8.17
C VAL A 190 12.06 -14.95 -6.95
N PRO A 191 12.18 -16.27 -6.69
CA PRO A 191 11.43 -16.95 -5.63
C PRO A 191 11.99 -16.62 -4.24
N VAL A 192 11.87 -15.36 -3.85
CA VAL A 192 12.32 -14.82 -2.57
C VAL A 192 11.19 -14.02 -1.95
N ILE A 193 10.83 -14.36 -0.72
CA ILE A 193 9.98 -13.54 0.15
C ILE A 193 10.89 -12.90 1.18
N GLY A 194 11.06 -11.59 1.08
CA GLY A 194 11.84 -10.80 2.03
C GLY A 194 10.96 -10.16 3.11
N PRO A 195 11.48 -9.89 4.30
CA PRO A 195 10.76 -9.13 5.30
C PRO A 195 10.55 -7.69 4.81
N ASN A 196 9.34 -7.14 4.94
CA ASN A 196 9.02 -5.78 4.50
C ASN A 196 9.98 -4.73 5.05
N ILE A 197 10.41 -4.88 6.30
CA ILE A 197 11.38 -3.98 6.94
C ILE A 197 12.76 -3.99 6.26
N GLY A 198 13.09 -5.06 5.51
CA GLY A 198 14.35 -5.18 4.74
C GLY A 198 14.25 -4.62 3.32
N GLN A 199 13.09 -4.15 2.90
CA GLN A 199 12.82 -3.77 1.52
C GLN A 199 12.99 -2.26 1.23
N SER A 200 13.67 -1.52 2.10
CA SER A 200 13.91 -0.09 1.87
C SER A 200 14.80 0.16 0.65
N THR A 201 14.34 1.05 -0.24
CA THR A 201 15.09 1.49 -1.43
C THR A 201 15.51 2.95 -1.35
N TRP A 202 15.24 3.63 -0.24
CA TRP A 202 15.31 5.07 -0.15
C TRP A 202 16.72 5.62 -0.12
N SER A 203 16.99 6.67 -0.91
CA SER A 203 18.29 7.35 -0.99
C SER A 203 18.61 8.29 0.19
N HIS A 204 17.61 8.65 0.99
CA HIS A 204 17.74 9.56 2.14
C HIS A 204 17.76 8.84 3.48
N ILE A 205 17.93 7.53 3.47
CA ILE A 205 18.09 6.73 4.69
C ILE A 205 19.39 7.11 5.42
N PRO A 206 19.45 6.92 6.75
CA PRO A 206 20.67 7.05 7.52
C PRO A 206 21.84 6.28 6.90
N VAL A 207 23.07 6.71 7.18
CA VAL A 207 24.28 6.11 6.59
C VAL A 207 24.34 4.60 6.84
N GLU A 208 23.88 4.17 8.02
CA GLU A 208 23.84 2.77 8.45
C GLU A 208 22.90 1.92 7.58
N GLU A 209 21.92 2.52 6.95
CA GLU A 209 20.92 1.82 6.12
C GLU A 209 21.25 1.87 4.62
N ARG A 210 22.22 2.70 4.20
CA ARG A 210 22.61 2.82 2.78
C ARG A 210 23.22 1.54 2.21
N GLY A 211 23.58 0.60 3.07
CA GLY A 211 24.04 -0.72 2.67
C GLY A 211 22.95 -1.74 2.41
N LEU A 212 21.67 -1.40 2.57
CA LEU A 212 20.57 -2.32 2.29
C LEU A 212 20.53 -2.73 0.83
N LEU A 213 20.30 -4.02 0.60
CA LEU A 213 20.39 -4.63 -0.73
C LEU A 213 19.53 -3.91 -1.77
N LEU A 214 18.24 -3.68 -1.45
CA LEU A 214 17.32 -3.08 -2.43
C LEU A 214 17.66 -1.62 -2.74
N HIS A 215 18.25 -0.88 -1.80
CA HIS A 215 18.78 0.44 -2.09
C HIS A 215 19.93 0.37 -3.10
N GLN A 216 20.88 -0.54 -2.91
CA GLN A 216 22.02 -0.73 -3.83
C GLN A 216 21.57 -1.18 -5.22
N LEU A 217 20.63 -2.13 -5.26
CA LEU A 217 20.07 -2.58 -6.54
C LEU A 217 19.26 -1.50 -7.24
N ASN A 218 18.56 -0.63 -6.49
CA ASN A 218 17.83 0.49 -7.08
C ASN A 218 18.77 1.52 -7.71
N LEU A 219 19.90 1.82 -7.08
CA LEU A 219 20.92 2.67 -7.70
C LEU A 219 21.47 2.06 -9.00
N LYS A 220 21.71 0.74 -9.02
CA LYS A 220 22.12 0.03 -10.25
C LYS A 220 21.02 0.09 -11.31
N ARG A 221 19.75 -0.11 -10.92
CA ARG A 221 18.59 0.00 -11.81
C ARG A 221 18.52 1.38 -12.47
N GLU A 222 18.69 2.46 -11.68
CA GLU A 222 18.71 3.84 -12.20
C GLU A 222 19.80 4.04 -13.26
N ALA A 223 20.99 3.52 -13.02
CA ALA A 223 22.08 3.60 -14.00
C ALA A 223 21.77 2.78 -15.28
N LEU A 224 21.10 1.64 -15.17
CA LEU A 224 20.72 0.82 -16.31
C LEU A 224 19.58 1.44 -17.14
N GLU A 225 18.71 2.24 -16.52
CA GLU A 225 17.65 2.97 -17.24
C GLU A 225 18.17 4.04 -18.21
N GLU A 226 19.40 4.54 -18.00
CA GLU A 226 20.07 5.46 -18.94
C GLU A 226 20.48 4.77 -20.26
N THR A 227 20.35 3.45 -20.36
CA THR A 227 20.65 2.70 -21.58
C THR A 227 19.65 3.08 -22.69
N PRO A 228 20.12 3.41 -23.91
CA PRO A 228 19.24 3.73 -25.03
C PRO A 228 18.17 2.65 -25.27
N ARG A 229 16.95 3.08 -25.56
CA ARG A 229 15.77 2.23 -25.79
C ARG A 229 15.17 1.60 -24.53
N VAL A 230 15.70 1.82 -23.35
CA VAL A 230 15.05 1.44 -22.11
C VAL A 230 13.94 2.43 -21.80
N ILE A 231 12.75 1.91 -21.53
CA ILE A 231 11.56 2.70 -21.14
C ILE A 231 11.48 2.77 -19.62
N ASN A 232 11.51 1.61 -18.96
CA ASN A 232 11.62 1.54 -17.50
C ASN A 232 12.18 0.18 -17.05
N ILE A 233 12.72 0.15 -15.84
CA ILE A 233 13.09 -1.07 -15.13
C ILE A 233 12.53 -0.94 -13.71
N THR A 234 12.00 -2.02 -13.13
CA THR A 234 11.54 -2.05 -11.73
C THR A 234 11.97 -3.34 -11.06
N ILE A 235 12.38 -3.23 -9.80
CA ILE A 235 12.59 -4.36 -8.90
C ILE A 235 11.41 -4.36 -7.93
N LEU A 236 10.51 -5.33 -8.06
CA LEU A 236 9.34 -5.48 -7.20
C LEU A 236 9.71 -6.22 -5.92
N GLY A 237 9.34 -5.65 -4.78
CA GLY A 237 9.57 -6.25 -3.47
C GLY A 237 8.71 -7.46 -3.19
N GLY A 238 7.58 -7.59 -3.87
CA GLY A 238 6.55 -8.57 -3.57
C GLY A 238 5.93 -8.37 -2.18
N TYR A 239 4.85 -9.05 -1.91
CA TYR A 239 4.12 -8.96 -0.65
C TYR A 239 4.11 -10.30 0.08
N GLY A 240 4.79 -10.38 1.21
CA GLY A 240 5.01 -11.64 1.92
C GLY A 240 3.77 -12.26 2.57
N TYR A 241 2.66 -11.50 2.67
CA TYR A 241 1.40 -11.99 3.22
C TYR A 241 0.37 -12.33 2.13
N GLY A 242 0.71 -12.20 0.85
CA GLY A 242 -0.11 -12.62 -0.29
C GLY A 242 0.27 -14.03 -0.72
N ASP A 243 -0.41 -15.06 -0.17
CA ASP A 243 -0.15 -16.47 -0.50
C ASP A 243 -0.74 -16.83 -1.86
N SER A 244 0.07 -16.72 -2.89
CA SER A 244 -0.27 -17.04 -4.27
C SER A 244 0.89 -17.75 -4.99
N PRO A 245 0.67 -18.40 -6.14
CA PRO A 245 1.74 -19.04 -6.90
C PRO A 245 2.85 -18.09 -7.35
N ASP A 246 2.55 -16.81 -7.54
CA ASP A 246 3.50 -15.78 -7.95
C ASP A 246 4.10 -15.02 -6.75
N ALA A 247 3.80 -15.44 -5.50
CA ALA A 247 4.33 -14.81 -4.30
C ALA A 247 5.87 -14.83 -4.29
N GLY A 248 6.46 -13.66 -4.34
CA GLY A 248 7.90 -13.47 -4.43
C GLY A 248 8.26 -12.12 -5.03
N MET A 249 9.55 -11.91 -5.22
CA MET A 249 10.07 -10.72 -5.88
C MET A 249 10.08 -10.89 -7.39
N SER A 250 10.12 -9.80 -8.13
CA SER A 250 10.27 -9.84 -9.59
C SER A 250 11.13 -8.68 -10.07
N VAL A 251 11.79 -8.87 -11.21
CA VAL A 251 12.41 -7.78 -11.96
C VAL A 251 11.70 -7.68 -13.30
N VAL A 252 11.24 -6.47 -13.62
CA VAL A 252 10.54 -6.17 -14.86
C VAL A 252 11.33 -5.11 -15.62
N ALA A 253 11.63 -5.36 -16.89
CA ALA A 253 12.29 -4.39 -17.76
C ALA A 253 11.49 -4.23 -19.05
N THR A 254 11.25 -2.98 -19.42
CA THR A 254 10.54 -2.59 -20.64
C THR A 254 11.46 -1.78 -21.55
N THR A 255 11.51 -2.15 -22.82
CA THR A 255 12.33 -1.49 -23.83
C THR A 255 11.50 -1.16 -25.07
N ASP A 256 11.93 -0.21 -25.87
CA ASP A 256 11.35 0.10 -27.17
C ASP A 256 11.84 -0.92 -28.23
N GLY A 257 10.99 -1.91 -28.49
CA GLY A 257 11.16 -2.94 -29.52
C GLY A 257 12.38 -3.85 -29.38
N ASP A 258 13.07 -3.88 -28.23
CA ASP A 258 14.27 -4.72 -28.02
C ASP A 258 14.06 -5.77 -26.91
N ALA A 259 13.38 -6.84 -27.27
CA ALA A 259 13.12 -7.96 -26.34
C ALA A 259 14.41 -8.61 -25.79
N LYS A 260 15.52 -8.58 -26.55
CA LYS A 260 16.80 -9.14 -26.10
C LYS A 260 17.39 -8.28 -24.98
N LEU A 261 17.35 -6.96 -25.15
CA LEU A 261 17.82 -6.02 -24.14
C LEU A 261 16.95 -6.10 -22.89
N ALA A 262 15.61 -6.09 -23.01
CA ALA A 262 14.69 -6.23 -21.88
C ALA A 262 15.02 -7.49 -21.06
N LYS A 263 15.15 -8.63 -21.74
CA LYS A 263 15.52 -9.90 -21.11
C LYS A 263 16.89 -9.86 -20.44
N GLN A 264 17.88 -9.25 -21.07
CA GLN A 264 19.24 -9.12 -20.51
C GLN A 264 19.22 -8.33 -19.21
N LEU A 265 18.61 -7.14 -19.20
CA LEU A 265 18.57 -6.24 -18.04
C LEU A 265 17.78 -6.84 -16.87
N ALA A 266 16.61 -7.43 -17.14
CA ALA A 266 15.84 -8.09 -16.10
C ALA A 266 16.61 -9.27 -15.47
N ASN A 267 17.26 -10.11 -16.28
CA ASN A 267 18.06 -11.24 -15.78
C ASN A 267 19.31 -10.79 -15.00
N GLU A 268 19.92 -9.69 -15.38
CA GLU A 268 21.10 -9.15 -14.67
C GLU A 268 20.72 -8.78 -13.24
N LEU A 269 19.71 -7.93 -13.06
CA LEU A 269 19.25 -7.49 -11.73
C LEU A 269 18.65 -8.65 -10.92
N ALA A 270 17.90 -9.54 -11.55
CA ALA A 270 17.34 -10.72 -10.87
C ALA A 270 18.44 -11.65 -10.34
N ARG A 271 19.54 -11.82 -11.08
CA ARG A 271 20.71 -12.60 -10.63
C ARG A 271 21.40 -11.95 -9.44
N ASP A 272 21.56 -10.63 -9.47
CA ASP A 272 22.17 -9.90 -8.36
C ASP A 272 21.30 -10.00 -7.10
N LEU A 273 19.99 -9.83 -7.25
CA LEU A 273 19.01 -10.00 -6.17
C LEU A 273 19.06 -11.42 -5.58
N TRP A 274 19.04 -12.45 -6.45
CA TRP A 274 19.09 -13.84 -6.03
C TRP A 274 20.38 -14.19 -5.29
N THR A 275 21.50 -13.75 -5.84
CA THR A 275 22.83 -14.07 -5.28
C THR A 275 23.01 -13.45 -3.91
N GLN A 276 22.48 -12.25 -3.71
CA GLN A 276 22.61 -11.47 -2.47
C GLN A 276 21.38 -11.56 -1.57
N ARG A 277 20.39 -12.40 -1.86
CA ARG A 277 19.10 -12.46 -1.14
C ARG A 277 19.20 -12.59 0.37
N GLY A 278 20.27 -13.18 0.90
CA GLY A 278 20.55 -13.26 2.33
C GLY A 278 20.70 -11.90 3.02
N GLU A 279 21.08 -10.86 2.24
CA GLU A 279 21.22 -9.50 2.74
C GLU A 279 19.87 -8.84 3.07
N LEU A 280 18.75 -9.34 2.48
CA LEU A 280 17.41 -8.87 2.81
C LEU A 280 17.03 -9.07 4.29
N GLN A 281 17.73 -9.97 4.98
CA GLN A 281 17.54 -10.20 6.41
C GLN A 281 18.36 -9.25 7.28
N LYS A 282 19.25 -8.45 6.71
CA LYS A 282 19.96 -7.40 7.44
C LYS A 282 19.03 -6.21 7.66
N VAL A 283 18.18 -6.36 8.64
CA VAL A 283 17.17 -5.38 9.04
C VAL A 283 17.66 -4.57 10.24
N ARG A 284 16.95 -3.49 10.57
CA ARG A 284 17.14 -2.77 11.84
C ARG A 284 16.99 -3.73 13.01
N PRO A 285 17.64 -3.47 14.15
CA PRO A 285 17.48 -4.31 15.32
C PRO A 285 16.01 -4.47 15.72
N ILE A 286 15.56 -5.71 15.82
CA ILE A 286 14.24 -6.07 16.31
C ILE A 286 14.45 -6.60 17.73
N TYR A 287 13.67 -6.08 18.68
CA TYR A 287 13.75 -6.44 20.08
C TYR A 287 12.50 -7.20 20.52
N PRO A 288 12.62 -8.17 21.44
CA PRO A 288 11.48 -8.65 22.19
C PRO A 288 10.73 -7.48 22.84
N ILE A 289 9.41 -7.56 22.91
CA ILE A 289 8.54 -6.43 23.31
C ILE A 289 8.98 -5.83 24.65
N ASP A 290 9.14 -6.64 25.71
CA ASP A 290 9.53 -6.15 27.03
C ASP A 290 10.93 -5.52 27.04
N GLU A 291 11.84 -6.02 26.23
CA GLU A 291 13.17 -5.45 26.10
C GLU A 291 13.08 -4.08 25.42
N GLY A 292 12.34 -3.96 24.31
CA GLY A 292 12.12 -2.71 23.61
C GLY A 292 11.48 -1.64 24.52
N VAL A 293 10.45 -2.02 25.30
CA VAL A 293 9.80 -1.13 26.27
C VAL A 293 10.81 -0.66 27.34
N ARG A 294 11.57 -1.57 27.94
CA ARG A 294 12.58 -1.20 28.97
C ARG A 294 13.70 -0.34 28.40
N MET A 295 14.10 -0.56 27.15
CA MET A 295 15.08 0.27 26.47
C MET A 295 14.54 1.68 26.23
N ALA A 296 13.30 1.81 25.76
CA ALA A 296 12.64 3.08 25.55
C ALA A 296 12.55 3.90 26.86
N MET A 297 12.14 3.27 27.96
CA MET A 297 12.04 3.91 29.26
C MET A 297 13.38 4.44 29.80
N LYS A 298 14.52 3.89 29.37
CA LYS A 298 15.87 4.31 29.77
C LYS A 298 16.43 5.47 28.92
N ARG A 299 15.79 5.78 27.77
CA ARG A 299 16.26 6.84 26.89
C ARG A 299 16.02 8.21 27.52
N LYS A 300 16.97 9.11 27.31
CA LYS A 300 16.85 10.53 27.71
C LYS A 300 16.23 11.37 26.59
N GLU A 301 16.50 10.98 25.35
CA GLU A 301 15.94 11.61 24.16
C GLU A 301 14.47 11.22 24.01
N THR A 302 13.61 12.20 23.81
CA THR A 302 12.16 11.99 23.64
C THR A 302 11.62 12.77 22.44
N PRO A 303 10.58 12.31 21.80
CA PRO A 303 9.87 11.03 22.03
C PRO A 303 10.67 9.83 21.51
N VAL A 304 10.48 8.66 22.13
CA VAL A 304 10.95 7.36 21.62
C VAL A 304 9.81 6.69 20.90
N LEU A 305 10.03 6.31 19.63
CA LEU A 305 9.06 5.58 18.84
C LEU A 305 9.36 4.07 18.88
N LEU A 306 8.40 3.28 19.34
CA LEU A 306 8.40 1.82 19.21
C LEU A 306 7.44 1.43 18.08
N VAL A 307 7.92 0.65 17.12
CA VAL A 307 7.13 0.19 15.98
C VAL A 307 6.78 -1.28 16.18
N ASP A 308 5.49 -1.58 16.25
CA ASP A 308 4.98 -2.95 16.25
C ASP A 308 5.02 -3.51 14.82
N LEU A 309 5.79 -4.56 14.61
CA LEU A 309 5.91 -5.25 13.32
C LEU A 309 4.89 -6.40 13.19
N GLY A 310 4.31 -6.84 14.30
CA GLY A 310 3.43 -8.01 14.33
C GLY A 310 1.97 -7.69 13.97
N ASP A 311 1.54 -6.44 14.19
CA ASP A 311 0.17 -6.01 13.91
C ASP A 311 0.15 -4.62 13.23
N ASP A 312 0.90 -4.50 12.14
CA ASP A 312 0.99 -3.25 11.39
C ASP A 312 -0.21 -3.07 10.45
N PRO A 313 -1.05 -2.03 10.65
CA PRO A 313 -2.15 -1.75 9.73
C PRO A 313 -1.69 -1.41 8.31
N GLY A 314 -0.45 -0.99 8.11
CA GLY A 314 0.16 -0.80 6.80
C GLY A 314 0.35 -2.09 6.03
N SER A 315 0.43 -3.22 6.73
CA SER A 315 0.51 -4.58 6.15
C SER A 315 -0.83 -5.32 6.21
N ALA A 316 -1.94 -4.60 6.13
CA ALA A 316 -3.30 -5.14 6.16
C ALA A 316 -3.65 -5.97 7.42
N CYS A 317 -2.89 -5.80 8.51
CA CYS A 317 -3.19 -6.43 9.79
C CYS A 317 -4.37 -5.77 10.51
N PRO A 318 -5.01 -6.44 11.49
CA PRO A 318 -6.18 -5.94 12.21
C PRO A 318 -5.98 -4.61 12.95
N ALA A 319 -4.78 -4.38 13.49
CA ALA A 319 -4.42 -3.27 14.37
C ALA A 319 -5.17 -3.29 15.72
N ASP A 320 -5.47 -4.49 16.23
CA ASP A 320 -6.19 -4.70 17.50
C ASP A 320 -5.37 -5.39 18.58
N SER A 321 -4.07 -5.61 18.36
CA SER A 321 -3.17 -6.29 19.31
C SER A 321 -3.01 -5.49 20.62
N PRO A 322 -3.30 -6.06 21.79
CA PRO A 322 -3.09 -5.42 23.07
C PRO A 322 -1.68 -5.71 23.67
N VAL A 323 -0.82 -6.42 22.97
CA VAL A 323 0.43 -6.99 23.53
C VAL A 323 1.41 -5.90 23.97
N ILE A 324 1.52 -4.79 23.19
CA ILE A 324 2.35 -3.65 23.60
C ILE A 324 1.76 -2.97 24.84
N LEU A 325 0.44 -2.80 24.91
CA LEU A 325 -0.23 -2.21 26.08
C LEU A 325 0.03 -3.07 27.34
N GLU A 326 -0.11 -4.38 27.21
CA GLU A 326 0.19 -5.31 28.31
C GLU A 326 1.63 -5.16 28.82
N SER A 327 2.59 -5.06 27.91
CA SER A 327 4.01 -4.84 28.25
C SER A 327 4.25 -3.48 28.91
N LEU A 328 3.61 -2.41 28.44
CA LEU A 328 3.70 -1.10 29.08
C LEU A 328 3.17 -1.11 30.51
N ILE A 329 2.02 -1.76 30.74
CA ILE A 329 1.43 -1.90 32.08
C ILE A 329 2.37 -2.74 32.98
N ARG A 330 2.82 -3.89 32.52
CA ARG A 330 3.68 -4.80 33.27
C ARG A 330 5.01 -4.17 33.67
N ASN A 331 5.60 -3.36 32.78
CA ASN A 331 6.83 -2.64 33.04
C ASN A 331 6.62 -1.28 33.76
N GLN A 332 5.38 -0.93 34.14
CA GLN A 332 5.04 0.34 34.82
C GLN A 332 5.49 1.56 34.02
N ALA A 333 5.37 1.51 32.70
CA ALA A 333 5.69 2.63 31.83
C ALA A 333 4.75 3.82 32.10
N SER A 334 5.23 5.05 31.84
CA SER A 334 4.45 6.26 32.00
C SER A 334 4.69 7.23 30.85
N ASP A 335 3.79 8.20 30.72
CA ASP A 335 3.87 9.26 29.71
C ASP A 335 4.07 8.70 28.31
N CYS A 336 3.26 7.70 27.97
CA CYS A 336 3.29 7.02 26.68
C CYS A 336 1.89 6.93 26.06
N ALA A 337 1.85 6.78 24.74
CA ALA A 337 0.62 6.64 23.99
C ALA A 337 0.74 5.56 22.92
N LEU A 338 -0.38 4.88 22.63
CA LEU A 338 -0.50 3.90 21.56
C LEU A 338 -1.92 3.90 20.98
N THR A 339 -2.09 3.18 19.88
CA THR A 339 -3.39 3.02 19.23
C THR A 339 -3.83 1.56 19.23
N ILE A 340 -5.09 1.30 19.44
CA ILE A 340 -5.72 -0.02 19.29
C ILE A 340 -7.05 0.16 18.58
N ARG A 341 -7.32 -0.65 17.57
CA ARG A 341 -8.65 -0.69 16.93
C ARG A 341 -9.58 -1.53 17.79
N ASP A 342 -10.64 -0.90 18.32
CA ASP A 342 -11.67 -1.61 19.09
C ASP A 342 -12.98 -0.81 19.12
N ALA A 343 -13.92 -1.19 18.26
CA ALA A 343 -15.21 -0.50 18.15
C ALA A 343 -16.09 -0.63 19.39
N GLU A 344 -15.96 -1.73 20.15
CA GLU A 344 -16.74 -1.95 21.38
C GLU A 344 -16.26 -1.01 22.49
N VAL A 345 -14.95 -0.83 22.63
CA VAL A 345 -14.35 0.10 23.59
C VAL A 345 -14.75 1.52 23.25
N VAL A 346 -14.74 1.90 21.98
CA VAL A 346 -15.21 3.22 21.53
C VAL A 346 -16.67 3.43 21.93
N LYS A 347 -17.55 2.47 21.64
CA LYS A 347 -18.96 2.55 21.98
C LYS A 347 -19.19 2.67 23.51
N ALA A 348 -18.50 1.86 24.30
CA ALA A 348 -18.58 1.88 25.75
C ALA A 348 -18.11 3.22 26.33
N GLY A 349 -16.96 3.75 25.85
CA GLY A 349 -16.43 5.03 26.29
C GLY A 349 -17.32 6.23 25.94
N ILE A 350 -17.93 6.22 24.74
CA ILE A 350 -18.92 7.24 24.36
C ILE A 350 -20.13 7.20 25.29
N THR A 351 -20.63 6.00 25.59
CA THR A 351 -21.79 5.82 26.48
C THR A 351 -21.48 6.29 27.90
N ALA A 352 -20.29 6.00 28.42
CA ALA A 352 -19.89 6.37 29.76
C ALA A 352 -19.59 7.88 29.90
N GLY A 353 -19.11 8.53 28.86
CA GLY A 353 -18.77 9.96 28.83
C GLY A 353 -17.38 10.28 29.36
N VAL A 354 -16.91 11.49 29.05
CA VAL A 354 -15.58 12.00 29.49
C VAL A 354 -15.52 12.10 31.01
N GLY A 355 -14.43 11.65 31.60
CA GLY A 355 -14.18 11.59 33.04
C GLY A 355 -14.68 10.30 33.70
N ALA A 356 -15.47 9.48 33.02
CA ALA A 356 -15.93 8.20 33.56
C ALA A 356 -14.78 7.17 33.61
N THR A 357 -14.81 6.35 34.65
CA THR A 357 -13.93 5.17 34.73
C THR A 357 -14.66 3.96 34.17
N ILE A 358 -14.04 3.27 33.24
CA ILE A 358 -14.56 2.02 32.66
C ILE A 358 -13.57 0.86 32.88
N THR A 359 -14.10 -0.34 33.08
CA THR A 359 -13.32 -1.59 33.15
C THR A 359 -13.85 -2.53 32.08
N MET A 360 -13.02 -2.95 31.15
CA MET A 360 -13.42 -3.84 30.08
C MET A 360 -12.23 -4.53 29.42
N ASP A 361 -12.51 -5.54 28.61
CA ASP A 361 -11.54 -6.22 27.78
C ASP A 361 -11.30 -5.39 26.51
N VAL A 362 -10.02 -5.14 26.18
CA VAL A 362 -9.60 -4.30 25.06
C VAL A 362 -8.70 -5.05 24.09
N GLY A 363 -8.88 -4.78 22.80
CA GLY A 363 -8.11 -5.40 21.71
C GLY A 363 -8.26 -6.92 21.67
N GLY A 364 -7.48 -7.58 20.81
CA GLY A 364 -7.41 -9.04 20.73
C GLY A 364 -8.71 -9.74 20.39
N LYS A 365 -9.64 -9.05 19.71
CA LYS A 365 -10.97 -9.57 19.41
C LYS A 365 -11.12 -10.08 18.00
N ILE A 366 -10.31 -9.55 17.07
CA ILE A 366 -10.39 -9.89 15.66
C ILE A 366 -9.63 -11.16 15.35
N ASP A 367 -8.39 -11.28 15.84
CA ASP A 367 -7.56 -12.47 15.60
C ASP A 367 -7.01 -13.06 16.91
N GLN A 368 -7.71 -14.02 17.47
CA GLN A 368 -7.36 -14.67 18.73
C GLN A 368 -6.33 -15.79 18.59
N ARG A 369 -5.79 -16.04 17.40
CA ARG A 369 -4.74 -17.04 17.17
C ARG A 369 -3.40 -16.66 17.82
N PHE A 370 -3.14 -15.36 17.95
CA PHE A 370 -1.85 -14.82 18.39
C PHE A 370 -1.90 -14.11 19.74
N TYR A 371 -3.05 -13.54 20.12
CA TYR A 371 -3.23 -12.80 21.37
C TYR A 371 -4.69 -12.84 21.83
N GLN A 372 -4.93 -12.51 23.07
CA GLN A 372 -6.25 -12.49 23.69
C GLN A 372 -6.59 -11.07 24.14
N PRO A 373 -7.88 -10.72 24.32
CA PRO A 373 -8.25 -9.46 24.91
C PRO A 373 -7.62 -9.24 26.28
N LEU A 374 -7.22 -8.00 26.54
CA LEU A 374 -6.62 -7.59 27.80
C LEU A 374 -7.60 -6.80 28.65
N GLN A 375 -7.90 -7.26 29.86
CA GLN A 375 -8.75 -6.50 30.79
C GLN A 375 -7.99 -5.29 31.34
N VAL A 376 -8.58 -4.11 31.19
CA VAL A 376 -8.02 -2.85 31.70
C VAL A 376 -9.08 -2.01 32.40
N THR A 377 -8.63 -1.18 33.34
CA THR A 377 -9.43 -0.12 33.96
C THR A 377 -8.78 1.21 33.61
N GLY A 378 -9.58 2.14 33.07
CA GLY A 378 -9.08 3.46 32.69
C GLY A 378 -10.15 4.54 32.75
N VAL A 379 -9.69 5.79 32.68
CA VAL A 379 -10.56 6.98 32.64
C VAL A 379 -10.69 7.47 31.20
N VAL A 380 -11.90 7.70 30.74
CA VAL A 380 -12.16 8.31 29.43
C VAL A 380 -11.66 9.76 29.44
N LYS A 381 -10.55 10.03 28.76
CA LYS A 381 -9.89 11.34 28.71
C LYS A 381 -10.53 12.27 27.68
N SER A 382 -10.85 11.74 26.51
CA SER A 382 -11.48 12.49 25.43
C SER A 382 -12.32 11.59 24.53
N ILE A 383 -13.27 12.21 23.81
CA ILE A 383 -14.13 11.59 22.81
C ILE A 383 -14.18 12.55 21.62
N ASP A 384 -13.99 12.06 20.41
CA ASP A 384 -14.13 12.87 19.19
C ASP A 384 -14.70 12.04 18.01
N ASP A 385 -15.02 12.69 16.89
CA ASP A 385 -15.62 12.08 15.71
C ASP A 385 -14.60 11.40 14.76
N GLY A 386 -13.32 11.48 15.11
CA GLY A 386 -12.22 10.88 14.36
C GLY A 386 -11.89 11.56 13.03
N LYS A 387 -12.39 12.78 12.81
CA LYS A 387 -11.99 13.59 11.66
C LYS A 387 -10.77 14.41 11.99
N TYR A 388 -9.80 14.40 11.11
CA TYR A 388 -8.60 15.23 11.23
C TYR A 388 -7.95 15.46 9.87
N VAL A 389 -7.02 16.40 9.82
CA VAL A 389 -6.27 16.73 8.61
C VAL A 389 -4.84 16.24 8.78
N ILE A 390 -4.39 15.41 7.85
CA ILE A 390 -3.00 15.01 7.76
C ILE A 390 -2.24 16.17 7.12
N CYS A 391 -1.33 16.78 7.87
CA CYS A 391 -0.51 17.91 7.45
C CYS A 391 0.95 17.53 7.20
N GLY A 392 1.33 16.34 7.62
CA GLY A 392 2.68 15.81 7.49
C GLY A 392 2.88 14.99 6.21
N PRO A 393 4.13 14.62 5.93
CA PRO A 393 4.41 13.71 4.84
C PRO A 393 3.81 12.33 5.13
N THR A 394 2.91 11.91 4.27
CA THR A 394 2.50 10.51 4.17
C THR A 394 3.21 9.92 2.97
N HIS A 395 3.67 8.65 3.07
CA HIS A 395 4.33 7.97 1.96
C HIS A 395 5.07 8.92 1.02
N GLY A 396 6.22 9.43 1.45
CA GLY A 396 7.12 10.10 0.53
C GLY A 396 7.32 11.58 0.62
N GLY A 397 6.92 12.21 1.67
CA GLY A 397 7.18 13.63 1.86
C GLY A 397 8.49 14.00 2.56
N TRP A 398 9.60 13.25 2.42
CA TRP A 398 10.87 13.61 3.06
C TRP A 398 11.78 14.39 2.12
N GLY A 399 12.07 15.65 2.49
CA GLY A 399 13.31 16.34 2.14
C GLY A 399 13.33 17.17 0.86
N ARG A 400 12.41 17.05 -0.08
CA ARG A 400 12.36 17.94 -1.25
C ARG A 400 10.92 18.34 -1.56
N LYS A 401 10.60 19.61 -1.25
CA LYS A 401 9.30 20.23 -1.48
C LYS A 401 8.16 19.39 -0.88
N VAL A 402 7.94 19.58 0.42
CA VAL A 402 6.60 19.39 0.98
C VAL A 402 5.69 20.27 0.12
N VAL A 403 5.07 19.66 -0.86
CA VAL A 403 4.03 20.35 -1.61
C VAL A 403 2.93 20.62 -0.60
N ARG A 404 2.49 21.88 -0.48
CA ARG A 404 1.44 22.33 0.43
C ARG A 404 0.09 21.59 0.24
N ASP A 405 0.02 20.70 -0.74
CA ASP A 405 -1.21 20.05 -1.20
C ASP A 405 -1.44 18.65 -0.60
N THR A 406 -0.71 18.27 0.44
CA THR A 406 -0.95 17.02 1.19
C THR A 406 -1.90 17.20 2.38
N PHE A 407 -2.65 18.30 2.46
CA PHE A 407 -3.75 18.41 3.41
C PHE A 407 -4.84 17.41 3.04
N ARG A 408 -4.80 16.24 3.64
CA ARG A 408 -5.79 15.20 3.42
C ARG A 408 -6.73 15.12 4.61
N GLU A 409 -7.98 15.47 4.40
CA GLU A 409 -9.03 15.15 5.36
C GLU A 409 -9.17 13.63 5.49
N THR A 410 -9.16 13.17 6.72
CA THR A 410 -9.27 11.74 7.06
C THR A 410 -10.33 11.56 8.13
N ASN A 411 -11.07 10.47 8.01
CA ASN A 411 -12.11 10.09 8.97
C ASN A 411 -11.93 8.62 9.37
N VAL A 412 -11.52 8.40 10.60
CA VAL A 412 -11.30 7.06 11.18
C VAL A 412 -12.51 6.57 11.98
N GLY A 413 -13.62 7.27 11.90
CA GLY A 413 -14.79 7.05 12.73
C GLY A 413 -14.58 7.54 14.16
N PRO A 414 -15.64 7.52 14.98
CA PRO A 414 -15.54 7.92 16.37
C PRO A 414 -14.38 7.24 17.08
N ARG A 415 -13.70 7.96 17.94
CA ARG A 415 -12.60 7.47 18.77
C ARG A 415 -12.67 8.02 20.19
N ILE A 416 -12.00 7.33 21.08
CA ILE A 416 -11.81 7.77 22.47
C ILE A 416 -10.35 7.66 22.85
N VAL A 417 -9.94 8.45 23.83
CA VAL A 417 -8.67 8.24 24.55
C VAL A 417 -9.01 7.72 25.94
N LEU A 418 -8.50 6.54 26.26
CA LEU A 418 -8.61 5.94 27.59
C LEU A 418 -7.27 6.06 28.30
N ARG A 419 -7.22 6.72 29.43
CA ARG A 419 -6.03 6.81 30.29
C ARG A 419 -5.99 5.66 31.28
N ILE A 420 -4.96 4.83 31.16
CA ILE A 420 -4.75 3.62 31.96
C ILE A 420 -3.56 3.83 32.89
N GLY A 421 -3.69 3.41 34.14
CA GLY A 421 -2.58 3.37 35.10
C GLY A 421 -1.82 4.70 35.21
N ASN A 422 -0.50 4.63 35.07
CA ASN A 422 0.38 5.78 35.23
C ASN A 422 0.59 6.53 33.92
N LYS A 423 -0.48 7.19 33.41
CA LYS A 423 -0.47 8.00 32.19
C LYS A 423 -0.09 7.22 30.91
N ILE A 424 -0.69 6.05 30.72
CA ILE A 424 -0.70 5.38 29.42
C ILE A 424 -1.97 5.82 28.71
N ASP A 425 -1.87 6.62 27.65
CA ASP A 425 -2.99 7.08 26.87
C ASP A 425 -3.19 6.14 25.66
N VAL A 426 -4.30 5.44 25.63
CA VAL A 426 -4.66 4.53 24.53
C VAL A 426 -5.74 5.18 23.68
N ILE A 427 -5.45 5.41 22.41
CA ILE A 427 -6.42 5.89 21.42
C ILE A 427 -7.13 4.68 20.85
N PHE A 428 -8.41 4.51 21.16
CA PHE A 428 -9.25 3.50 20.53
C PHE A 428 -10.01 4.10 19.35
N SER A 429 -10.01 3.42 18.22
CA SER A 429 -10.71 3.82 17.00
C SER A 429 -11.61 2.72 16.48
N GLN A 430 -12.69 3.10 15.77
CA GLN A 430 -13.58 2.13 15.14
C GLN A 430 -12.96 1.44 13.94
N ARG A 431 -12.17 2.20 13.16
CA ARG A 431 -11.57 1.73 11.91
C ARG A 431 -10.07 1.60 12.07
N ARG A 432 -9.48 0.73 11.28
CA ARG A 432 -8.03 0.66 11.07
C ARG A 432 -7.53 2.03 10.62
N THR A 433 -6.44 2.52 11.22
CA THR A 433 -5.94 3.87 10.96
C THR A 433 -4.46 3.84 10.64
N GLY A 434 -4.01 4.84 9.85
CA GLY A 434 -2.60 5.21 9.83
C GLY A 434 -2.14 5.73 11.20
N LYS A 435 -0.82 5.75 11.40
CA LYS A 435 -0.17 6.14 12.67
C LYS A 435 0.67 7.39 12.48
N ASP A 436 0.12 8.38 11.79
CA ASP A 436 0.81 9.65 11.58
C ASP A 436 0.76 10.55 12.81
N ARG A 437 1.66 11.53 12.85
CA ARG A 437 1.74 12.51 13.94
C ARG A 437 0.44 13.28 14.16
N ASP A 438 -0.27 13.60 13.08
CA ASP A 438 -1.48 14.44 13.15
C ASP A 438 -2.64 13.65 13.74
N PHE A 439 -2.67 12.32 13.58
CA PHE A 439 -3.60 11.44 14.26
C PHE A 439 -3.48 11.56 15.79
N PHE A 440 -2.26 11.46 16.33
CA PHE A 440 -2.03 11.58 17.77
C PHE A 440 -2.36 13.00 18.26
N LYS A 441 -1.90 14.03 17.57
CA LYS A 441 -2.19 15.43 17.93
C LYS A 441 -3.67 15.74 17.96
N SER A 442 -4.44 15.26 16.99
CA SER A 442 -5.88 15.50 16.92
C SER A 442 -6.65 14.77 18.04
N ALA A 443 -6.09 13.72 18.63
CA ALA A 443 -6.62 13.04 19.80
C ALA A 443 -6.21 13.70 21.14
N GLY A 444 -5.42 14.78 21.12
CA GLY A 444 -4.95 15.48 22.32
C GLY A 444 -3.74 14.82 23.00
N ILE A 445 -2.87 14.17 22.19
CA ILE A 445 -1.62 13.54 22.60
C ILE A 445 -0.43 14.38 22.14
#